data_99c6da2ae4421e5b3c1a679c8c215edf
#
_entry.id   99c6da2ae4421e5b3c1a679c8c215edf
#
_cell.length_a   1.000
_cell.length_b   1.000
_cell.length_c   1.000
_cell.angle_alpha   90.00
_cell.angle_beta   90.00
_cell.angle_gamma   90.00
#
_symmetry.space_group_name_H-M   'P 1'
#
loop_
_entity.id
_entity.type
_entity.pdbx_description
1 polymer ?
#
loop_
_entity_poly.entity_id
_entity_poly.type
_entity_poly.pdbx_seq_one_letter_code
_entity_poly.pdbx_strand_id
1 'polypeptide(L)'
;LGYPVVVKLGGDKIAHKTERGLVRLRLNNAEAVAEAASSLLAAATPADGEVHLLVAPMISGTRELIAGMLVDPQFGPTVMLGIGGVMAEVIADVAFRPAPVDEVGAASMIDSLRMQGLLDAFRGEPAVNRSQLISTIVGLSRVAMERDDIVSVDVNPLIVRENGDVVAVDALVEIGKRNVSMVSKRVPYTDAQFRALFEPRGVLVAGASTHPGKFGFVSLHNILASGYAGGVYGTNLQGEEVLGIKTVADIDSLPDNAIDLVFVCTPASANPDLLRACARKGIGAAFLTSAGYGEAGEEGIRLEAELVALADELGILLAGPNGQGVVSTPAKLCAQIVAPYPPSGAIAVASQSGNFVSSFLNYARQTGVGISRAVSAGNAAALGVADLVEWYGTDASTKVALTYVEGISDGRGLMERLARVTAHKPVVLIKG
;
A
#
# COMPACT_ATOMS: atom_id res chain seq x y z
N LEU A 1 13.13 -31.07 -36.29
CA LEU A 1 12.83 -31.00 -34.86
C LEU A 1 13.06 -32.34 -34.16
N GLY A 2 12.91 -33.46 -34.87
CA GLY A 2 12.88 -34.79 -34.25
C GLY A 2 11.54 -35.08 -33.58
N TYR A 3 11.23 -36.38 -33.39
CA TYR A 3 10.05 -36.79 -32.68
C TYR A 3 10.38 -37.18 -31.22
N PRO A 4 9.46 -37.11 -30.28
CA PRO A 4 8.06 -36.64 -30.40
C PRO A 4 7.97 -35.11 -30.48
N VAL A 5 6.88 -34.62 -31.10
CA VAL A 5 6.58 -33.20 -31.19
C VAL A 5 5.23 -32.89 -30.55
N VAL A 6 5.00 -31.62 -30.31
CA VAL A 6 3.72 -31.04 -29.92
C VAL A 6 3.21 -30.16 -31.04
N VAL A 7 1.89 -30.15 -31.28
CA VAL A 7 1.22 -29.23 -32.19
C VAL A 7 0.18 -28.44 -31.39
N LYS A 8 0.23 -27.11 -31.56
CA LYS A 8 -0.70 -26.17 -30.89
C LYS A 8 -1.38 -25.29 -31.92
N LEU A 9 -2.65 -24.98 -31.69
CA LEU A 9 -3.32 -23.92 -32.43
C LEU A 9 -3.03 -22.59 -31.74
N GLY A 10 -2.45 -21.64 -32.45
CA GLY A 10 -2.19 -20.29 -31.99
C GLY A 10 -2.99 -19.27 -32.77
N GLY A 11 -3.20 -18.11 -32.16
CA GLY A 11 -3.89 -16.98 -32.78
C GLY A 11 -4.03 -15.84 -31.78
N ASP A 12 -4.14 -14.60 -32.27
CA ASP A 12 -4.16 -13.38 -31.44
C ASP A 12 -5.33 -13.31 -30.43
N LYS A 13 -6.39 -14.11 -30.67
CA LYS A 13 -7.57 -14.18 -29.82
C LYS A 13 -7.68 -15.50 -29.08
N ILE A 14 -6.67 -16.37 -29.14
CA ILE A 14 -6.64 -17.65 -28.44
C ILE A 14 -5.84 -17.53 -27.16
N ALA A 15 -6.55 -17.38 -26.04
CA ALA A 15 -6.01 -17.58 -24.69
C ALA A 15 -6.32 -19.01 -24.23
N HIS A 16 -5.63 -19.53 -23.20
CA HIS A 16 -5.92 -20.79 -22.51
C HIS A 16 -6.10 -22.01 -23.44
N LYS A 17 -5.11 -22.24 -24.31
CA LYS A 17 -5.10 -23.28 -25.34
C LYS A 17 -5.40 -24.68 -24.80
N THR A 18 -4.89 -25.00 -23.59
CA THR A 18 -5.03 -26.33 -22.97
C THR A 18 -6.48 -26.61 -22.57
N GLU A 19 -7.17 -25.66 -21.95
CA GLU A 19 -8.58 -25.80 -21.53
C GLU A 19 -9.53 -26.02 -22.71
N ARG A 20 -9.21 -25.38 -23.83
CA ARG A 20 -9.96 -25.52 -25.09
C ARG A 20 -9.59 -26.76 -25.90
N GLY A 21 -8.66 -27.60 -25.40
CA GLY A 21 -8.19 -28.77 -26.12
C GLY A 21 -7.46 -28.44 -27.45
N LEU A 22 -6.81 -27.26 -27.52
CA LEU A 22 -6.10 -26.79 -28.71
C LEU A 22 -4.60 -27.16 -28.72
N VAL A 23 -4.23 -28.22 -27.99
CA VAL A 23 -2.88 -28.73 -27.91
C VAL A 23 -2.91 -30.25 -28.11
N ARG A 24 -2.01 -30.77 -28.93
CA ARG A 24 -1.79 -32.20 -29.14
C ARG A 24 -0.34 -32.53 -28.81
N LEU A 25 -0.18 -33.45 -27.84
CA LEU A 25 1.11 -33.83 -27.28
C LEU A 25 1.57 -35.20 -27.78
N ARG A 26 2.87 -35.47 -27.71
CA ARG A 26 3.50 -36.77 -27.94
C ARG A 26 3.22 -37.35 -29.33
N LEU A 27 3.26 -36.50 -30.35
CA LEU A 27 3.09 -36.95 -31.73
C LEU A 27 4.42 -37.55 -32.23
N ASN A 28 4.40 -38.83 -32.60
CA ASN A 28 5.60 -39.63 -32.83
C ASN A 28 5.94 -39.81 -34.30
N ASN A 29 5.10 -39.36 -35.24
CA ASN A 29 5.33 -39.48 -36.68
C ASN A 29 4.58 -38.40 -37.45
N ALA A 30 4.87 -38.31 -38.76
CA ALA A 30 4.30 -37.31 -39.64
C ALA A 30 2.78 -37.45 -39.83
N GLU A 31 2.27 -38.66 -39.82
CA GLU A 31 0.82 -38.96 -39.99
C GLU A 31 0.04 -38.42 -38.78
N ALA A 32 0.51 -38.70 -37.55
CA ALA A 32 -0.07 -38.19 -36.32
C ALA A 32 -0.04 -36.63 -36.28
N VAL A 33 1.03 -36.02 -36.78
CA VAL A 33 1.13 -34.55 -36.87
C VAL A 33 0.09 -33.99 -37.86
N ALA A 34 -0.06 -34.62 -39.03
CA ALA A 34 -1.04 -34.18 -40.03
C ALA A 34 -2.50 -34.33 -39.53
N GLU A 35 -2.82 -35.41 -38.86
CA GLU A 35 -4.12 -35.62 -38.25
C GLU A 35 -4.40 -34.61 -37.14
N ALA A 36 -3.44 -34.39 -36.25
CA ALA A 36 -3.51 -33.39 -35.19
C ALA A 36 -3.70 -31.96 -35.77
N ALA A 37 -2.96 -31.62 -36.81
CA ALA A 37 -3.07 -30.34 -37.48
C ALA A 37 -4.47 -30.10 -38.07
N SER A 38 -4.99 -31.10 -38.78
CA SER A 38 -6.35 -31.06 -39.36
C SER A 38 -7.43 -30.93 -38.28
N SER A 39 -7.31 -31.69 -37.20
CA SER A 39 -8.24 -31.64 -36.04
C SER A 39 -8.20 -30.27 -35.36
N LEU A 40 -7.03 -29.69 -35.12
CA LEU A 40 -6.87 -28.39 -34.47
C LEU A 40 -7.41 -27.26 -35.33
N LEU A 41 -7.16 -27.27 -36.65
CA LEU A 41 -7.71 -26.27 -37.55
C LEU A 41 -9.24 -26.35 -37.65
N ALA A 42 -9.80 -27.57 -37.62
CA ALA A 42 -11.26 -27.77 -37.59
C ALA A 42 -11.91 -27.34 -36.28
N ALA A 43 -11.16 -27.27 -35.18
CA ALA A 43 -11.63 -26.78 -33.87
C ALA A 43 -11.61 -25.24 -33.75
N ALA A 44 -11.00 -24.54 -34.72
CA ALA A 44 -11.01 -23.10 -34.75
C ALA A 44 -12.41 -22.55 -34.99
N THR A 45 -12.73 -21.42 -34.38
CA THR A 45 -14.00 -20.71 -34.51
C THR A 45 -13.79 -19.31 -35.12
N PRO A 46 -14.80 -18.69 -35.70
CA PRO A 46 -14.69 -17.32 -36.22
C PRO A 46 -14.27 -16.30 -35.12
N ALA A 47 -14.53 -16.59 -33.86
CA ALA A 47 -14.12 -15.74 -32.73
C ALA A 47 -12.60 -15.74 -32.52
N ASP A 48 -11.87 -16.75 -32.97
CA ASP A 48 -10.42 -16.90 -32.79
C ASP A 48 -9.61 -16.01 -33.74
N GLY A 49 -10.26 -15.44 -34.77
CA GLY A 49 -9.60 -14.60 -35.77
C GLY A 49 -8.69 -15.39 -36.70
N GLU A 50 -7.53 -14.83 -37.03
CA GLU A 50 -6.52 -15.52 -37.80
C GLU A 50 -5.78 -16.52 -36.94
N VAL A 51 -5.71 -17.78 -37.37
CA VAL A 51 -5.10 -18.87 -36.62
C VAL A 51 -3.92 -19.49 -37.36
N HIS A 52 -2.96 -20.00 -36.61
CA HIS A 52 -1.79 -20.70 -37.16
C HIS A 52 -1.46 -21.94 -36.30
N LEU A 53 -0.72 -22.86 -36.89
CA LEU A 53 -0.21 -24.04 -36.16
C LEU A 53 1.24 -23.80 -35.74
N LEU A 54 1.52 -24.05 -34.47
CA LEU A 54 2.87 -24.08 -33.91
C LEU A 54 3.26 -25.54 -33.69
N VAL A 55 4.36 -26.00 -34.33
CA VAL A 55 4.96 -27.30 -34.10
C VAL A 55 6.27 -27.11 -33.34
N ALA A 56 6.42 -27.76 -32.20
CA ALA A 56 7.59 -27.66 -31.35
C ALA A 56 8.05 -29.04 -30.85
N PRO A 57 9.33 -29.18 -30.45
CA PRO A 57 9.80 -30.38 -29.77
C PRO A 57 8.98 -30.65 -28.51
N MET A 58 8.69 -31.92 -28.23
CA MET A 58 8.12 -32.29 -26.94
C MET A 58 9.15 -32.13 -25.84
N ILE A 59 8.87 -31.25 -24.89
CA ILE A 59 9.71 -31.08 -23.70
C ILE A 59 9.11 -31.92 -22.58
N SER A 60 9.97 -32.75 -21.95
CA SER A 60 9.60 -33.61 -20.84
C SER A 60 10.25 -33.11 -19.55
N GLY A 61 9.51 -33.16 -18.46
CA GLY A 61 9.95 -32.86 -17.10
C GLY A 61 8.84 -33.16 -16.12
N THR A 62 9.20 -33.39 -14.87
CA THR A 62 8.27 -33.74 -13.79
C THR A 62 7.94 -32.53 -12.92
N ARG A 63 8.71 -31.46 -13.03
CA ARG A 63 8.58 -30.24 -12.25
C ARG A 63 8.21 -29.08 -13.20
N GLU A 64 7.18 -28.38 -12.80
CA GLU A 64 6.65 -27.23 -13.54
C GLU A 64 6.71 -25.97 -12.66
N LEU A 65 7.12 -24.87 -13.24
CA LEU A 65 7.11 -23.55 -12.64
C LEU A 65 6.27 -22.62 -13.51
N ILE A 66 5.87 -21.50 -12.95
CA ILE A 66 5.23 -20.40 -13.67
C ILE A 66 6.01 -19.12 -13.42
N ALA A 67 6.18 -18.32 -14.45
CA ALA A 67 6.76 -16.99 -14.31
C ALA A 67 5.99 -15.99 -15.18
N GLY A 68 5.90 -14.75 -14.72
CA GLY A 68 5.17 -13.77 -15.48
C GLY A 68 5.44 -12.34 -15.03
N MET A 69 4.81 -11.43 -15.71
CA MET A 69 4.69 -10.03 -15.28
C MET A 69 3.27 -9.55 -15.51
N LEU A 70 2.81 -8.67 -14.66
CA LEU A 70 1.53 -7.98 -14.81
C LEU A 70 1.69 -6.52 -14.37
N VAL A 71 0.79 -5.68 -14.84
CA VAL A 71 0.71 -4.30 -14.37
C VAL A 71 -0.37 -4.20 -13.31
N ASP A 72 0.07 -4.18 -12.05
CA ASP A 72 -0.82 -3.99 -10.91
C ASP A 72 -1.27 -2.51 -10.84
N PRO A 73 -2.57 -2.23 -10.61
CA PRO A 73 -3.07 -0.86 -10.55
C PRO A 73 -2.44 0.01 -9.46
N GLN A 74 -2.00 -0.58 -8.35
CA GLN A 74 -1.46 0.12 -7.17
C GLN A 74 0.07 0.08 -7.12
N PHE A 75 0.67 -1.09 -7.47
CA PHE A 75 2.12 -1.31 -7.40
C PHE A 75 2.83 -1.11 -8.74
N GLY A 76 2.08 -0.95 -9.83
CA GLY A 76 2.63 -0.84 -11.18
C GLY A 76 3.18 -2.16 -11.71
N PRO A 77 4.17 -2.13 -12.63
CA PRO A 77 4.72 -3.34 -13.20
C PRO A 77 5.30 -4.26 -12.13
N THR A 78 4.83 -5.50 -12.08
CA THR A 78 5.15 -6.50 -11.05
C THR A 78 5.50 -7.83 -11.71
N VAL A 79 6.58 -8.45 -11.27
CA VAL A 79 7.05 -9.76 -11.74
C VAL A 79 6.63 -10.84 -10.75
N MET A 80 6.32 -12.02 -11.26
CA MET A 80 5.90 -13.16 -10.47
C MET A 80 6.73 -14.40 -10.85
N LEU A 81 6.98 -15.26 -9.84
CA LEU A 81 7.50 -16.62 -9.97
C LEU A 81 6.70 -17.53 -9.04
N GLY A 82 6.32 -18.71 -9.50
CA GLY A 82 5.58 -19.66 -8.68
C GLY A 82 5.82 -21.12 -9.06
N ILE A 83 5.36 -22.00 -8.18
CA ILE A 83 5.30 -23.43 -8.46
C ILE A 83 4.10 -23.66 -9.39
N GLY A 84 4.35 -24.36 -10.50
CA GLY A 84 3.36 -24.71 -11.51
C GLY A 84 2.76 -26.12 -11.35
N GLY A 85 2.14 -26.61 -12.41
CA GLY A 85 1.56 -27.93 -12.48
C GLY A 85 0.11 -28.02 -11.97
N VAL A 86 -0.47 -29.19 -12.02
CA VAL A 86 -1.90 -29.45 -11.73
C VAL A 86 -2.34 -29.01 -10.34
N MET A 87 -1.40 -28.90 -9.40
CA MET A 87 -1.69 -28.50 -8.01
C MET A 87 -1.37 -27.02 -7.73
N ALA A 88 -0.97 -26.24 -8.74
CA ALA A 88 -0.53 -24.86 -8.57
C ALA A 88 -1.56 -23.99 -7.83
N GLU A 89 -2.84 -24.11 -8.19
CA GLU A 89 -3.93 -23.34 -7.56
C GLU A 89 -4.15 -23.73 -6.10
N VAL A 90 -3.94 -24.99 -5.75
CA VAL A 90 -4.11 -25.50 -4.37
C VAL A 90 -2.94 -25.11 -3.49
N ILE A 91 -1.72 -25.18 -4.04
CA ILE A 91 -0.48 -24.89 -3.31
C ILE A 91 -0.31 -23.37 -3.15
N ALA A 92 -0.65 -22.59 -4.16
CA ALA A 92 -0.56 -21.13 -4.20
C ALA A 92 0.80 -20.62 -3.67
N ASP A 93 1.90 -21.29 -4.09
CA ASP A 93 3.25 -20.90 -3.71
C ASP A 93 3.85 -19.99 -4.78
N VAL A 94 3.66 -18.70 -4.58
CA VAL A 94 3.99 -17.65 -5.56
C VAL A 94 4.70 -16.50 -4.85
N ALA A 95 5.75 -16.00 -5.48
CA ALA A 95 6.48 -14.80 -5.08
C ALA A 95 6.19 -13.67 -6.08
N PHE A 96 5.86 -12.49 -5.56
CA PHE A 96 5.69 -11.27 -6.34
C PHE A 96 6.72 -10.22 -5.96
N ARG A 97 7.15 -9.44 -6.96
CA ARG A 97 8.02 -8.29 -6.70
C ARG A 97 7.77 -7.18 -7.73
N PRO A 98 7.55 -5.93 -7.30
CA PRO A 98 7.50 -4.80 -8.21
C PRO A 98 8.82 -4.65 -9.00
N ALA A 99 8.71 -4.39 -10.31
CA ALA A 99 9.84 -4.11 -11.17
C ALA A 99 10.38 -2.67 -10.90
N PRO A 100 11.69 -2.39 -11.08
CA PRO A 100 12.71 -3.28 -11.63
C PRO A 100 13.21 -4.31 -10.61
N VAL A 101 13.49 -5.52 -11.08
CA VAL A 101 14.08 -6.62 -10.30
C VAL A 101 15.45 -6.93 -10.89
N ASP A 102 16.49 -6.85 -10.08
CA ASP A 102 17.86 -7.25 -10.39
C ASP A 102 18.12 -8.72 -10.04
N GLU A 103 19.34 -9.20 -10.27
CA GLU A 103 19.72 -10.58 -10.00
C GLU A 103 19.58 -10.96 -8.50
N VAL A 104 19.90 -10.03 -7.60
CA VAL A 104 19.76 -10.24 -6.15
C VAL A 104 18.30 -10.33 -5.76
N GLY A 105 17.46 -9.45 -6.29
CA GLY A 105 16.02 -9.48 -6.12
C GLY A 105 15.39 -10.75 -6.67
N ALA A 106 15.83 -11.21 -7.86
CA ALA A 106 15.37 -12.45 -8.47
C ALA A 106 15.77 -13.68 -7.65
N ALA A 107 17.01 -13.74 -7.16
CA ALA A 107 17.46 -14.80 -6.25
C ALA A 107 16.61 -14.84 -4.97
N SER A 108 16.36 -13.68 -4.37
CA SER A 108 15.50 -13.57 -3.17
C SER A 108 14.04 -14.00 -3.44
N MET A 109 13.49 -13.78 -4.65
CA MET A 109 12.17 -14.30 -5.02
C MET A 109 12.18 -15.84 -5.04
N ILE A 110 13.20 -16.46 -5.63
CA ILE A 110 13.36 -17.91 -5.67
C ILE A 110 13.46 -18.47 -4.24
N ASP A 111 14.23 -17.83 -3.37
CA ASP A 111 14.43 -18.25 -1.97
C ASP A 111 13.17 -18.07 -1.10
N SER A 112 12.27 -17.17 -1.48
CA SER A 112 11.01 -16.92 -0.76
C SER A 112 9.91 -17.94 -1.03
N LEU A 113 10.04 -18.77 -2.06
CA LEU A 113 9.09 -19.87 -2.30
C LEU A 113 9.17 -20.88 -1.15
N ARG A 114 8.01 -21.35 -0.71
CA ARG A 114 7.91 -22.28 0.43
C ARG A 114 8.35 -23.69 0.07
N MET A 115 8.13 -24.10 -1.17
CA MET A 115 8.40 -25.46 -1.65
C MET A 115 9.82 -25.59 -2.25
N GLN A 116 10.85 -25.17 -1.52
CA GLN A 116 12.25 -25.24 -1.95
C GLN A 116 12.68 -26.64 -2.40
N GLY A 117 12.14 -27.69 -1.78
CA GLY A 117 12.42 -29.07 -2.16
C GLY A 117 12.06 -29.42 -3.62
N LEU A 118 11.20 -28.65 -4.30
CA LEU A 118 10.95 -28.78 -5.72
C LEU A 118 12.03 -28.12 -6.58
N LEU A 119 12.82 -27.22 -6.02
CA LEU A 119 13.94 -26.58 -6.70
C LEU A 119 15.26 -27.30 -6.47
N ASP A 120 15.35 -28.08 -5.41
CA ASP A 120 16.52 -28.88 -5.07
C ASP A 120 16.62 -30.19 -5.88
N ALA A 121 17.73 -30.88 -5.74
CA ALA A 121 17.88 -32.22 -6.32
C ALA A 121 16.89 -33.21 -5.68
N PHE A 122 16.10 -33.89 -6.49
CA PHE A 122 15.01 -34.73 -6.01
C PHE A 122 14.83 -35.98 -6.88
N ARG A 123 14.73 -37.15 -6.25
CA ARG A 123 14.49 -38.46 -6.92
C ARG A 123 15.42 -38.77 -8.12
N GLY A 124 16.70 -38.37 -8.01
CA GLY A 124 17.68 -38.60 -9.06
C GLY A 124 17.76 -37.49 -10.14
N GLU A 125 16.86 -36.53 -10.10
CA GLU A 125 16.94 -35.31 -10.91
C GLU A 125 17.81 -34.27 -10.22
N PRO A 126 18.66 -33.51 -10.97
CA PRO A 126 19.48 -32.43 -10.42
C PRO A 126 18.61 -31.26 -9.95
N ALA A 127 19.19 -30.35 -9.17
CA ALA A 127 18.57 -29.09 -8.82
C ALA A 127 18.20 -28.26 -10.05
N VAL A 128 17.18 -27.44 -9.93
CA VAL A 128 16.76 -26.50 -10.98
C VAL A 128 17.89 -25.49 -11.24
N ASN A 129 18.13 -25.19 -12.50
CA ASN A 129 19.11 -24.19 -12.91
C ASN A 129 18.67 -22.79 -12.48
N ARG A 130 19.09 -22.39 -11.28
CA ARG A 130 18.72 -21.10 -10.67
C ARG A 130 19.17 -19.90 -11.51
N SER A 131 20.30 -20.01 -12.23
CA SER A 131 20.77 -18.93 -13.10
C SER A 131 19.81 -18.66 -14.25
N GLN A 132 19.20 -19.71 -14.82
CA GLN A 132 18.18 -19.56 -15.86
C GLN A 132 16.89 -18.95 -15.30
N LEU A 133 16.48 -19.33 -14.09
CA LEU A 133 15.33 -18.70 -13.42
C LEU A 133 15.59 -17.21 -13.14
N ILE A 134 16.76 -16.87 -12.61
CA ILE A 134 17.16 -15.48 -12.39
C ILE A 134 17.11 -14.69 -13.70
N SER A 135 17.69 -15.24 -14.78
CA SER A 135 17.68 -14.59 -16.08
C SER A 135 16.25 -14.39 -16.63
N THR A 136 15.36 -15.36 -16.39
CA THR A 136 13.94 -15.27 -16.79
C THR A 136 13.23 -14.15 -16.03
N ILE A 137 13.39 -14.09 -14.71
CA ILE A 137 12.77 -13.04 -13.86
C ILE A 137 13.29 -11.65 -14.24
N VAL A 138 14.61 -11.50 -14.41
CA VAL A 138 15.23 -10.22 -14.82
C VAL A 138 14.77 -9.83 -16.23
N GLY A 139 14.65 -10.80 -17.14
CA GLY A 139 14.13 -10.58 -18.50
C GLY A 139 12.69 -10.08 -18.48
N LEU A 140 11.80 -10.72 -17.71
CA LEU A 140 10.41 -10.28 -17.51
C LEU A 140 10.35 -8.89 -16.86
N SER A 141 11.19 -8.62 -15.88
CA SER A 141 11.31 -7.31 -15.25
C SER A 141 11.73 -6.23 -16.25
N ARG A 142 12.65 -6.53 -17.16
CA ARG A 142 13.06 -5.61 -18.22
C ARG A 142 11.92 -5.34 -19.20
N VAL A 143 11.19 -6.37 -19.65
CA VAL A 143 10.00 -6.22 -20.47
C VAL A 143 8.97 -5.33 -19.76
N ALA A 144 8.75 -5.57 -18.47
CA ALA A 144 7.84 -4.79 -17.64
C ALA A 144 8.19 -3.29 -17.60
N MET A 145 9.47 -2.93 -17.69
CA MET A 145 9.95 -1.55 -17.62
C MET A 145 10.11 -0.87 -18.99
N GLU A 146 10.40 -1.62 -20.06
CA GLU A 146 10.73 -1.07 -21.39
C GLU A 146 9.55 -1.07 -22.36
N ARG A 147 8.48 -1.85 -22.09
CA ARG A 147 7.36 -2.06 -23.01
C ARG A 147 6.05 -1.60 -22.41
N ASP A 148 5.70 -0.33 -22.59
CA ASP A 148 4.47 0.28 -22.05
C ASP A 148 3.17 -0.23 -22.68
N ASP A 149 3.28 -0.89 -23.82
CA ASP A 149 2.18 -1.52 -24.54
C ASP A 149 1.87 -2.95 -24.06
N ILE A 150 2.72 -3.56 -23.23
CA ILE A 150 2.48 -4.88 -22.65
C ILE A 150 1.87 -4.74 -21.25
N VAL A 151 0.69 -5.32 -21.06
CA VAL A 151 -0.07 -5.32 -19.81
C VAL A 151 0.27 -6.53 -18.97
N SER A 152 0.38 -7.70 -19.58
CA SER A 152 0.77 -8.92 -18.91
C SER A 152 1.61 -9.85 -19.81
N VAL A 153 2.44 -10.65 -19.18
CA VAL A 153 3.13 -11.81 -19.77
C VAL A 153 2.95 -12.98 -18.82
N ASP A 154 2.36 -14.07 -19.30
CA ASP A 154 2.27 -15.33 -18.56
C ASP A 154 3.12 -16.38 -19.28
N VAL A 155 4.16 -16.89 -18.63
CA VAL A 155 5.01 -17.99 -19.09
C VAL A 155 4.63 -19.23 -18.29
N ASN A 156 3.79 -20.05 -18.87
CA ASN A 156 3.12 -21.17 -18.18
C ASN A 156 2.83 -22.33 -19.17
N PRO A 157 3.47 -23.51 -18.95
CA PRO A 157 4.45 -23.77 -17.91
C PRO A 157 5.92 -23.46 -18.33
N LEU A 158 6.75 -23.24 -17.30
CA LEU A 158 8.18 -23.43 -17.36
C LEU A 158 8.49 -24.88 -16.93
N ILE A 159 8.89 -25.75 -17.86
CA ILE A 159 9.22 -27.15 -17.55
C ILE A 159 10.70 -27.26 -17.15
N VAL A 160 10.94 -27.90 -16.01
CA VAL A 160 12.27 -28.30 -15.59
C VAL A 160 12.61 -29.65 -16.22
N ARG A 161 13.63 -29.66 -17.08
CA ARG A 161 14.11 -30.86 -17.77
C ARG A 161 14.89 -31.76 -16.82
N GLU A 162 15.13 -33.00 -17.25
CA GLU A 162 15.91 -34.01 -16.50
C GLU A 162 17.34 -33.55 -16.14
N ASN A 163 17.92 -32.62 -16.90
CA ASN A 163 19.25 -32.05 -16.64
C ASN A 163 19.18 -30.79 -15.72
N GLY A 164 18.00 -30.40 -15.24
CA GLY A 164 17.77 -29.24 -14.39
C GLY A 164 17.52 -27.92 -15.16
N ASP A 165 17.69 -27.92 -16.49
CA ASP A 165 17.42 -26.71 -17.28
C ASP A 165 15.93 -26.38 -17.34
N VAL A 166 15.64 -25.08 -17.43
CA VAL A 166 14.27 -24.55 -17.46
C VAL A 166 13.91 -24.12 -18.87
N VAL A 167 12.78 -24.60 -19.38
CA VAL A 167 12.30 -24.30 -20.74
C VAL A 167 10.88 -23.79 -20.70
N ALA A 168 10.65 -22.61 -21.27
CA ALA A 168 9.31 -22.09 -21.52
C ALA A 168 8.67 -22.87 -22.68
N VAL A 169 7.54 -23.50 -22.43
CA VAL A 169 6.84 -24.29 -23.48
C VAL A 169 5.57 -23.60 -23.97
N ASP A 170 5.06 -22.63 -23.21
CA ASP A 170 4.02 -21.72 -23.69
C ASP A 170 4.18 -20.33 -23.06
N ALA A 171 3.67 -19.32 -23.75
CA ALA A 171 3.61 -17.96 -23.27
C ALA A 171 2.37 -17.26 -23.84
N LEU A 172 1.75 -16.44 -23.00
CA LEU A 172 0.69 -15.51 -23.37
C LEU A 172 1.16 -14.09 -23.10
N VAL A 173 1.00 -13.22 -24.09
CA VAL A 173 1.33 -11.79 -23.97
C VAL A 173 0.08 -10.99 -24.26
N GLU A 174 -0.31 -10.15 -23.32
CA GLU A 174 -1.43 -9.22 -23.51
C GLU A 174 -0.90 -7.82 -23.81
N ILE A 175 -1.37 -7.27 -24.92
CA ILE A 175 -1.03 -5.92 -25.38
C ILE A 175 -2.21 -5.00 -25.12
N GLY A 176 -1.97 -3.85 -24.53
CA GLY A 176 -3.01 -2.88 -24.19
C GLY A 176 -2.48 -1.62 -23.52
N LYS A 177 -3.40 -0.77 -23.07
CA LYS A 177 -3.05 0.38 -22.25
C LYS A 177 -2.91 -0.04 -20.79
N ARG A 178 -1.79 0.32 -20.19
CA ARG A 178 -1.58 0.13 -18.76
C ARG A 178 -2.52 1.01 -17.95
N ASN A 179 -3.30 0.40 -17.06
CA ASN A 179 -4.13 1.09 -16.09
C ASN A 179 -3.38 1.16 -14.77
N VAL A 180 -2.44 2.09 -14.67
CA VAL A 180 -1.74 2.40 -13.41
C VAL A 180 -2.43 3.58 -12.78
N SER A 181 -2.78 3.49 -11.50
CA SER A 181 -3.34 4.61 -10.75
C SER A 181 -2.33 5.76 -10.76
N MET A 182 -2.66 6.82 -11.48
CA MET A 182 -1.87 8.05 -11.45
C MET A 182 -2.17 8.76 -10.14
N VAL A 183 -1.50 8.34 -9.07
CA VAL A 183 -1.57 9.10 -7.83
C VAL A 183 -0.95 10.47 -8.10
N SER A 184 -1.74 11.50 -7.91
CA SER A 184 -1.26 12.88 -8.01
C SER A 184 -0.05 13.05 -7.08
N LYS A 185 1.10 13.44 -7.63
CA LYS A 185 2.30 13.70 -6.84
C LYS A 185 2.06 14.96 -6.03
N ARG A 186 1.55 14.77 -4.83
CA ARG A 186 1.41 15.84 -3.86
C ARG A 186 2.79 16.33 -3.42
N VAL A 187 2.90 17.63 -3.16
CA VAL A 187 4.11 18.19 -2.55
C VAL A 187 4.29 17.58 -1.17
N PRO A 188 5.46 16.99 -0.87
CA PRO A 188 5.70 16.39 0.44
C PRO A 188 5.59 17.44 1.55
N TYR A 189 5.03 17.04 2.69
CA TYR A 189 5.01 17.88 3.88
C TYR A 189 6.42 18.13 4.41
N THR A 190 6.64 19.32 4.92
CA THR A 190 7.91 19.75 5.51
C THR A 190 8.08 19.26 6.95
N ASP A 191 9.32 19.18 7.44
CA ASP A 191 9.61 18.89 8.86
C ASP A 191 8.92 19.88 9.79
N ALA A 192 8.83 21.15 9.41
CA ALA A 192 8.15 22.18 10.21
C ALA A 192 6.65 21.88 10.40
N GLN A 193 5.98 21.37 9.36
CA GLN A 193 4.56 20.98 9.44
C GLN A 193 4.37 19.73 10.31
N PHE A 194 5.27 18.75 10.23
CA PHE A 194 5.25 17.61 11.15
C PHE A 194 5.54 18.02 12.59
N ARG A 195 6.45 18.98 12.82
CA ARG A 195 6.66 19.53 14.16
C ARG A 195 5.45 20.29 14.67
N ALA A 196 4.75 21.02 13.82
CA ALA A 196 3.48 21.65 14.17
C ALA A 196 2.42 20.62 14.63
N LEU A 197 2.41 19.42 14.02
CA LEU A 197 1.50 18.33 14.42
C LEU A 197 1.93 17.68 15.75
N PHE A 198 3.24 17.39 15.94
CA PHE A 198 3.71 16.55 17.04
C PHE A 198 4.33 17.33 18.21
N GLU A 199 4.83 18.53 17.99
CA GLU A 199 5.55 19.36 18.95
C GLU A 199 5.06 20.83 18.90
N PRO A 200 3.73 21.07 18.86
CA PRO A 200 3.19 22.40 18.73
C PRO A 200 3.56 23.27 19.94
N ARG A 201 3.77 24.56 19.72
CA ARG A 201 3.93 25.56 20.79
C ARG A 201 2.57 25.89 21.43
N GLY A 202 1.52 25.81 20.66
CA GLY A 202 0.15 25.99 21.10
C GLY A 202 -0.82 25.09 20.32
N VAL A 203 -1.86 24.64 21.00
CA VAL A 203 -2.94 23.84 20.43
C VAL A 203 -4.27 24.58 20.59
N LEU A 204 -5.01 24.67 19.48
CA LEU A 204 -6.39 25.12 19.47
C LEU A 204 -7.35 23.94 19.39
N VAL A 205 -8.28 23.82 20.31
CA VAL A 205 -9.42 22.91 20.18
C VAL A 205 -10.59 23.69 19.58
N ALA A 206 -10.81 23.49 18.28
CA ALA A 206 -11.95 24.11 17.60
C ALA A 206 -13.23 23.31 17.85
N GLY A 207 -14.24 23.96 18.43
CA GLY A 207 -15.46 23.31 18.91
C GLY A 207 -15.33 22.73 20.32
N ALA A 208 -14.58 23.38 21.20
CA ALA A 208 -14.52 23.06 22.62
C ALA A 208 -15.94 23.10 23.23
N SER A 209 -16.26 22.16 24.10
CA SER A 209 -17.58 21.95 24.63
C SER A 209 -17.54 21.80 26.15
N THR A 210 -18.56 22.36 26.85
CA THR A 210 -18.77 22.12 28.27
C THR A 210 -19.34 20.74 28.57
N HIS A 211 -19.88 20.04 27.54
CA HIS A 211 -20.51 18.73 27.69
C HIS A 211 -19.50 17.57 27.65
N PRO A 212 -19.35 16.74 28.72
CA PRO A 212 -18.35 15.69 28.84
C PRO A 212 -18.40 14.59 27.75
N GLY A 213 -19.55 14.39 27.12
CA GLY A 213 -19.73 13.41 26.03
C GLY A 213 -19.31 13.90 24.64
N LYS A 214 -18.91 15.15 24.50
CA LYS A 214 -18.51 15.74 23.21
C LYS A 214 -17.01 15.64 22.98
N PHE A 215 -16.59 15.43 21.73
CA PHE A 215 -15.18 15.33 21.36
C PHE A 215 -14.36 16.55 21.80
N GLY A 216 -14.91 17.76 21.66
CA GLY A 216 -14.24 18.98 22.09
C GLY A 216 -14.00 19.08 23.60
N PHE A 217 -14.82 18.44 24.44
CA PHE A 217 -14.54 18.30 25.88
C PHE A 217 -13.44 17.30 26.14
N VAL A 218 -13.59 16.09 25.55
CA VAL A 218 -12.67 14.97 25.79
C VAL A 218 -11.26 15.30 25.33
N SER A 219 -11.11 15.90 24.14
CA SER A 219 -9.79 16.27 23.62
C SER A 219 -9.13 17.36 24.46
N LEU A 220 -9.89 18.39 24.86
CA LEU A 220 -9.35 19.44 25.73
C LEU A 220 -8.92 18.87 27.09
N HIS A 221 -9.74 17.99 27.69
CA HIS A 221 -9.39 17.27 28.91
C HIS A 221 -8.11 16.47 28.75
N ASN A 222 -7.97 15.70 27.68
CA ASN A 222 -6.80 14.85 27.45
C ASN A 222 -5.52 15.67 27.26
N ILE A 223 -5.58 16.81 26.55
CA ILE A 223 -4.46 17.73 26.38
C ILE A 223 -4.01 18.28 27.76
N LEU A 224 -4.95 18.73 28.59
CA LEU A 224 -4.63 19.27 29.90
C LEU A 224 -4.11 18.18 30.86
N ALA A 225 -4.74 17.00 30.86
CA ALA A 225 -4.38 15.89 31.74
C ALA A 225 -3.04 15.24 31.41
N SER A 226 -2.56 15.32 30.16
CA SER A 226 -1.27 14.77 29.75
C SER A 226 -0.07 15.58 30.24
N GLY A 227 -0.31 16.77 30.78
CA GLY A 227 0.74 17.69 31.23
C GLY A 227 1.41 18.43 30.09
N TYR A 228 0.71 18.65 28.98
CA TYR A 228 1.17 19.49 27.88
C TYR A 228 1.51 20.90 28.40
N ALA A 229 2.71 21.39 28.07
CA ALA A 229 3.23 22.65 28.63
C ALA A 229 3.05 23.86 27.68
N GLY A 230 2.61 23.64 26.46
CA GLY A 230 2.35 24.70 25.48
C GLY A 230 1.04 25.46 25.75
N GLY A 231 0.77 26.47 24.93
CA GLY A 231 -0.49 27.22 25.01
C GLY A 231 -1.70 26.36 24.64
N VAL A 232 -2.77 26.42 25.41
CA VAL A 232 -4.04 25.73 25.11
C VAL A 232 -5.14 26.74 24.90
N TYR A 233 -5.79 26.66 23.75
CA TYR A 233 -6.83 27.58 23.29
C TYR A 233 -8.09 26.82 22.91
N GLY A 234 -9.22 27.47 22.96
CA GLY A 234 -10.50 26.86 22.56
C GLY A 234 -11.40 27.85 21.82
N THR A 235 -12.16 27.32 20.84
CA THR A 235 -13.31 28.05 20.31
C THR A 235 -14.62 27.39 20.76
N ASN A 236 -15.58 28.20 21.13
CA ASN A 236 -16.95 27.81 21.47
C ASN A 236 -17.90 28.95 21.02
N LEU A 237 -19.02 28.61 20.39
CA LEU A 237 -19.96 29.60 19.82
C LEU A 237 -20.46 30.61 20.85
N GLN A 238 -20.59 30.21 22.12
CA GLN A 238 -21.02 31.06 23.22
C GLN A 238 -19.87 31.71 23.97
N GLY A 239 -18.62 31.37 23.67
CA GLY A 239 -17.44 31.87 24.40
C GLY A 239 -17.36 31.37 25.84
N GLU A 240 -18.00 30.22 26.15
CA GLU A 240 -18.04 29.64 27.49
C GLU A 240 -16.65 29.15 27.93
N GLU A 241 -16.39 29.25 29.24
CA GLU A 241 -15.17 28.62 29.79
C GLU A 241 -15.33 27.10 29.83
N VAL A 242 -14.31 26.36 29.33
CA VAL A 242 -14.29 24.91 29.31
C VAL A 242 -13.03 24.40 30.00
N LEU A 243 -13.21 23.66 31.11
CA LEU A 243 -12.10 23.11 31.91
C LEU A 243 -11.03 24.14 32.32
N GLY A 244 -11.45 25.35 32.65
CA GLY A 244 -10.59 26.46 33.03
C GLY A 244 -9.96 27.23 31.85
N ILE A 245 -10.25 26.84 30.61
CA ILE A 245 -9.81 27.53 29.40
C ILE A 245 -10.89 28.50 28.95
N LYS A 246 -10.56 29.78 28.92
CA LYS A 246 -11.45 30.80 28.32
C LYS A 246 -11.48 30.61 26.82
N THR A 247 -12.65 30.29 26.29
CA THR A 247 -12.83 30.13 24.86
C THR A 247 -13.21 31.43 24.18
N VAL A 248 -13.05 31.50 22.88
CA VAL A 248 -13.51 32.62 22.04
C VAL A 248 -14.48 32.11 21.00
N ALA A 249 -15.37 32.96 20.53
CA ALA A 249 -16.32 32.62 19.46
C ALA A 249 -15.63 32.63 18.08
N ASP A 250 -14.61 33.51 17.91
CA ASP A 250 -13.92 33.73 16.65
C ASP A 250 -12.41 33.53 16.82
N ILE A 251 -11.83 32.74 15.92
CA ILE A 251 -10.38 32.48 15.85
C ILE A 251 -9.57 33.77 15.65
N ASP A 252 -10.10 34.74 14.91
CA ASP A 252 -9.39 35.98 14.63
C ASP A 252 -9.08 36.80 15.90
N SER A 253 -9.77 36.52 17.03
CA SER A 253 -9.45 37.10 18.32
C SER A 253 -8.31 36.42 19.09
N LEU A 254 -7.83 35.26 18.62
CA LEU A 254 -6.69 34.55 19.21
C LEU A 254 -5.36 35.23 18.84
N PRO A 255 -4.28 35.00 19.63
CA PRO A 255 -2.97 35.56 19.33
C PRO A 255 -2.41 35.03 18.00
N ASP A 256 -1.78 35.91 17.22
CA ASP A 256 -1.09 35.53 15.98
C ASP A 256 0.17 34.72 16.26
N ASN A 257 0.44 33.71 15.44
CA ASN A 257 1.64 32.87 15.49
C ASN A 257 1.92 32.18 16.85
N ALA A 258 0.91 32.05 17.70
CA ALA A 258 1.02 31.37 19.00
C ALA A 258 0.56 29.91 18.97
N ILE A 259 -0.12 29.51 17.91
CA ILE A 259 -0.77 28.20 17.75
C ILE A 259 -0.20 27.56 16.51
N ASP A 260 0.25 26.32 16.63
CA ASP A 260 0.79 25.55 15.52
C ASP A 260 -0.17 24.45 15.05
N LEU A 261 -0.98 23.91 15.97
CA LEU A 261 -1.93 22.83 15.72
C LEU A 261 -3.37 23.25 16.04
N VAL A 262 -4.28 23.02 15.09
CA VAL A 262 -5.71 23.03 15.38
C VAL A 262 -6.24 21.60 15.45
N PHE A 263 -6.90 21.25 16.56
CA PHE A 263 -7.62 20.00 16.75
C PHE A 263 -9.13 20.26 16.54
N VAL A 264 -9.68 19.72 15.45
CA VAL A 264 -10.99 20.10 14.92
C VAL A 264 -12.06 19.13 15.39
N CYS A 265 -13.02 19.65 16.18
CA CYS A 265 -14.21 18.97 16.66
C CYS A 265 -15.52 19.62 16.16
N THR A 266 -15.43 20.44 15.13
CA THR A 266 -16.57 21.10 14.48
C THR A 266 -17.21 20.20 13.41
N PRO A 267 -18.49 20.44 13.03
CA PRO A 267 -19.10 19.73 11.90
C PRO A 267 -18.35 19.98 10.59
N ALA A 268 -18.42 19.01 9.67
CA ALA A 268 -17.72 19.04 8.38
C ALA A 268 -17.96 20.34 7.58
N SER A 269 -19.20 20.85 7.61
CA SER A 269 -19.58 22.07 6.89
C SER A 269 -18.85 23.35 7.36
N ALA A 270 -18.33 23.37 8.59
CA ALA A 270 -17.63 24.53 9.14
C ALA A 270 -16.11 24.48 8.85
N ASN A 271 -15.56 23.34 8.44
CA ASN A 271 -14.12 23.12 8.34
C ASN A 271 -13.43 23.97 7.27
N PRO A 272 -14.01 24.25 6.08
CA PRO A 272 -13.35 25.09 5.09
C PRO A 272 -13.07 26.51 5.61
N ASP A 273 -14.03 27.16 6.25
CA ASP A 273 -13.86 28.51 6.79
C ASP A 273 -12.93 28.51 8.02
N LEU A 274 -12.99 27.45 8.83
CA LEU A 274 -12.08 27.21 9.93
C LEU A 274 -10.61 27.14 9.44
N LEU A 275 -10.31 26.36 8.38
CA LEU A 275 -8.96 26.28 7.84
C LEU A 275 -8.47 27.61 7.30
N ARG A 276 -9.33 28.39 6.61
CA ARG A 276 -8.97 29.74 6.16
C ARG A 276 -8.61 30.66 7.32
N ALA A 277 -9.39 30.61 8.42
CA ALA A 277 -9.09 31.37 9.62
C ALA A 277 -7.78 30.89 10.29
N CYS A 278 -7.53 29.60 10.34
CA CYS A 278 -6.28 29.03 10.84
C CYS A 278 -5.07 29.51 10.04
N ALA A 279 -5.17 29.53 8.71
CA ALA A 279 -4.09 30.02 7.84
C ALA A 279 -3.75 31.51 8.13
N ARG A 280 -4.78 32.38 8.33
CA ARG A 280 -4.54 33.78 8.71
C ARG A 280 -3.80 33.93 10.03
N LYS A 281 -3.96 32.96 10.94
CA LYS A 281 -3.27 32.92 12.25
C LYS A 281 -1.91 32.21 12.22
N GLY A 282 -1.46 31.74 11.07
CA GLY A 282 -0.19 31.05 10.91
C GLY A 282 -0.19 29.61 11.47
N ILE A 283 -1.35 28.99 11.61
CA ILE A 283 -1.48 27.58 12.06
C ILE A 283 -1.07 26.65 10.92
N GLY A 284 -0.03 25.85 11.13
CA GLY A 284 0.60 25.03 10.10
C GLY A 284 0.09 23.57 10.05
N ALA A 285 -0.66 23.09 11.06
CA ALA A 285 -1.19 21.75 11.10
C ALA A 285 -2.63 21.71 11.60
N ALA A 286 -3.46 20.85 11.01
CA ALA A 286 -4.83 20.59 11.40
C ALA A 286 -5.08 19.09 11.56
N PHE A 287 -5.66 18.67 12.66
CA PHE A 287 -6.16 17.32 12.89
C PHE A 287 -7.68 17.32 12.95
N LEU A 288 -8.34 16.59 12.04
CA LEU A 288 -9.79 16.57 11.92
C LEU A 288 -10.40 15.29 12.46
N THR A 289 -11.30 15.45 13.46
CA THR A 289 -12.09 14.33 13.99
C THR A 289 -13.47 14.23 13.32
N SER A 290 -13.84 15.24 12.53
CA SER A 290 -15.15 15.32 11.87
C SER A 290 -15.35 14.17 10.89
N ALA A 291 -16.50 13.52 10.97
CA ALA A 291 -16.99 12.56 9.97
C ALA A 291 -17.87 13.30 8.92
N GLY A 292 -18.31 12.56 7.90
CA GLY A 292 -19.14 13.08 6.81
C GLY A 292 -18.33 13.39 5.55
N TYR A 293 -17.19 12.74 5.38
CA TYR A 293 -16.29 12.83 4.24
C TYR A 293 -16.28 11.54 3.42
N GLY A 294 -15.14 11.04 2.98
CA GLY A 294 -15.04 9.89 2.08
C GLY A 294 -15.78 8.64 2.53
N GLU A 295 -15.93 8.42 3.83
CA GLU A 295 -16.72 7.33 4.41
C GLU A 295 -18.24 7.50 4.25
N ALA A 296 -18.72 8.70 3.91
CA ALA A 296 -20.14 9.01 3.78
C ALA A 296 -20.71 8.88 2.34
N GLY A 297 -19.91 8.33 1.41
CA GLY A 297 -20.32 8.13 0.02
C GLY A 297 -19.88 9.23 -0.93
N GLU A 298 -20.46 9.29 -2.14
CA GLU A 298 -19.97 10.12 -3.26
C GLU A 298 -19.88 11.62 -2.91
N GLU A 299 -20.86 12.16 -2.26
CA GLU A 299 -20.84 13.57 -1.82
C GLU A 299 -19.75 13.81 -0.78
N GLY A 300 -19.56 12.87 0.14
CA GLY A 300 -18.47 12.93 1.12
C GLY A 300 -17.09 12.89 0.47
N ILE A 301 -16.89 12.05 -0.56
CA ILE A 301 -15.65 11.99 -1.34
C ILE A 301 -15.36 13.34 -2.02
N ARG A 302 -16.39 13.99 -2.58
CA ARG A 302 -16.24 15.30 -3.20
C ARG A 302 -15.82 16.36 -2.18
N LEU A 303 -16.49 16.42 -1.03
CA LEU A 303 -16.18 17.35 0.06
C LEU A 303 -14.77 17.13 0.63
N GLU A 304 -14.37 15.87 0.73
CA GLU A 304 -13.01 15.50 1.17
C GLU A 304 -11.94 16.02 0.20
N ALA A 305 -12.14 15.80 -1.11
CA ALA A 305 -11.21 16.28 -2.13
C ALA A 305 -11.10 17.82 -2.14
N GLU A 306 -12.22 18.53 -1.98
CA GLU A 306 -12.24 19.99 -1.89
C GLU A 306 -11.50 20.50 -0.64
N LEU A 307 -11.68 19.83 0.50
CA LEU A 307 -11.00 20.17 1.74
C LEU A 307 -9.48 19.93 1.65
N VAL A 308 -9.07 18.82 1.04
CA VAL A 308 -7.66 18.51 0.81
C VAL A 308 -7.02 19.56 -0.10
N ALA A 309 -7.67 19.93 -1.20
CA ALA A 309 -7.19 20.97 -2.11
C ALA A 309 -7.03 22.32 -1.39
N LEU A 310 -8.00 22.68 -0.55
CA LEU A 310 -7.95 23.91 0.25
C LEU A 310 -6.80 23.88 1.25
N ALA A 311 -6.58 22.76 1.95
CA ALA A 311 -5.47 22.64 2.89
C ALA A 311 -4.10 22.75 2.19
N ASP A 312 -3.97 22.19 0.98
CA ASP A 312 -2.78 22.31 0.14
C ASP A 312 -2.54 23.77 -0.29
N GLU A 313 -3.59 24.46 -0.75
CA GLU A 313 -3.52 25.88 -1.11
C GLU A 313 -3.08 26.75 0.08
N LEU A 314 -3.59 26.45 1.27
CA LEU A 314 -3.27 27.19 2.50
C LEU A 314 -1.92 26.79 3.13
N GLY A 315 -1.27 25.74 2.64
CA GLY A 315 -0.03 25.21 3.20
C GLY A 315 -0.19 24.54 4.56
N ILE A 316 -1.38 24.04 4.89
CA ILE A 316 -1.69 23.39 6.17
C ILE A 316 -1.51 21.87 6.01
N LEU A 317 -0.74 21.23 6.91
CA LEU A 317 -0.72 19.79 7.04
C LEU A 317 -2.08 19.33 7.56
N LEU A 318 -2.80 18.51 6.77
CA LEU A 318 -4.13 18.02 7.11
C LEU A 318 -4.08 16.53 7.48
N ALA A 319 -4.31 16.22 8.76
CA ALA A 319 -4.47 14.86 9.29
C ALA A 319 -5.96 14.53 9.52
N GLY A 320 -6.36 13.33 9.18
CA GLY A 320 -7.77 12.92 9.14
C GLY A 320 -8.35 13.06 7.71
N PRO A 321 -9.63 13.34 7.53
CA PRO A 321 -10.69 13.45 8.55
C PRO A 321 -11.06 12.11 9.20
N ASN A 322 -12.06 12.12 10.06
CA ASN A 322 -12.55 10.92 10.76
C ASN A 322 -11.47 10.22 11.61
N GLY A 323 -10.46 10.97 12.06
CA GLY A 323 -9.37 10.47 12.89
C GLY A 323 -9.69 10.55 14.39
N GLN A 324 -9.02 9.73 15.21
CA GLN A 324 -9.20 9.78 16.68
C GLN A 324 -8.24 10.76 17.37
N GLY A 325 -7.09 11.06 16.77
CA GLY A 325 -6.19 12.03 17.34
C GLY A 325 -4.70 11.77 17.10
N VAL A 326 -3.91 12.62 17.73
CA VAL A 326 -2.45 12.60 17.72
C VAL A 326 -1.90 12.58 19.15
N VAL A 327 -0.90 11.74 19.38
CA VAL A 327 -0.13 11.66 20.62
C VAL A 327 1.33 11.92 20.35
N SER A 328 1.97 12.67 21.23
CA SER A 328 3.40 12.89 21.23
C SER A 328 3.90 12.91 22.67
N THR A 329 4.56 11.84 23.10
CA THR A 329 5.06 11.77 24.49
C THR A 329 6.24 12.69 24.76
N PRO A 330 7.16 13.00 23.80
CA PRO A 330 8.17 14.02 23.99
C PRO A 330 7.61 15.42 24.29
N ALA A 331 6.49 15.79 23.65
CA ALA A 331 5.78 17.04 23.90
C ALA A 331 4.73 16.94 25.03
N LYS A 332 4.55 15.76 25.62
CA LYS A 332 3.45 15.46 26.53
C LYS A 332 2.07 15.81 25.94
N LEU A 333 1.92 15.71 24.64
CA LEU A 333 0.69 16.03 23.92
C LEU A 333 -0.21 14.80 23.80
N CYS A 334 -1.46 14.94 24.21
CA CYS A 334 -2.54 13.96 23.99
C CYS A 334 -3.75 14.64 23.38
N ALA A 335 -3.67 15.04 22.11
CA ALA A 335 -4.81 15.60 21.39
C ALA A 335 -5.61 14.45 20.76
N GLN A 336 -6.51 13.84 21.54
CA GLN A 336 -7.31 12.68 21.15
C GLN A 336 -8.74 12.76 21.71
N ILE A 337 -9.69 12.16 20.96
CA ILE A 337 -11.08 11.99 21.40
C ILE A 337 -11.31 10.71 22.22
N VAL A 338 -10.31 9.87 22.37
CA VAL A 338 -10.28 8.66 23.20
C VAL A 338 -9.02 8.66 24.06
N ALA A 339 -9.10 8.01 25.22
CA ALA A 339 -7.92 7.74 26.07
C ALA A 339 -7.50 6.28 25.86
N PRO A 340 -6.29 5.87 26.19
CA PRO A 340 -5.36 6.41 27.20
C PRO A 340 -4.13 7.14 26.65
N TYR A 341 -3.47 7.91 27.54
CA TYR A 341 -2.12 8.43 27.29
C TYR A 341 -1.08 7.34 27.63
N PRO A 342 -0.19 6.97 26.71
CA PRO A 342 0.76 5.89 26.89
C PRO A 342 2.02 6.33 27.65
N PRO A 343 2.83 5.39 28.17
CA PRO A 343 4.17 5.68 28.65
C PRO A 343 5.07 6.24 27.53
N SER A 344 6.00 7.11 27.91
CA SER A 344 7.02 7.62 26.98
C SER A 344 7.99 6.53 26.56
N GLY A 345 8.36 6.50 25.29
CA GLY A 345 9.30 5.54 24.73
C GLY A 345 9.64 5.80 23.27
N ALA A 346 9.91 4.75 22.49
CA ALA A 346 10.53 4.88 21.19
C ALA A 346 9.75 4.23 20.04
N ILE A 347 8.52 3.77 20.25
CA ILE A 347 7.67 3.21 19.20
C ILE A 347 6.76 4.31 18.68
N ALA A 348 6.79 4.55 17.36
CA ALA A 348 5.82 5.43 16.70
C ALA A 348 4.73 4.60 16.01
N VAL A 349 3.48 5.03 16.12
CA VAL A 349 2.31 4.35 15.57
C VAL A 349 1.65 5.23 14.51
N ALA A 350 1.42 4.68 13.32
CA ALA A 350 0.63 5.30 12.26
C ALA A 350 -0.44 4.32 11.78
N SER A 351 -1.71 4.69 11.86
CA SER A 351 -2.81 3.78 11.54
C SER A 351 -3.98 4.49 10.89
N GLN A 352 -4.59 3.85 9.89
CA GLN A 352 -5.89 4.25 9.35
C GLN A 352 -7.02 3.86 10.30
N SER A 353 -6.83 2.80 11.11
CA SER A 353 -7.83 2.37 12.09
C SER A 353 -7.65 3.06 13.44
N GLY A 354 -8.69 3.78 13.87
CA GLY A 354 -8.74 4.39 15.20
C GLY A 354 -8.74 3.35 16.33
N ASN A 355 -9.50 2.28 16.15
CA ASN A 355 -9.59 1.20 17.15
C ASN A 355 -8.25 0.50 17.34
N PHE A 356 -7.46 0.32 16.28
CA PHE A 356 -6.12 -0.23 16.40
C PHE A 356 -5.23 0.67 17.27
N VAL A 357 -5.22 1.98 17.01
CA VAL A 357 -4.42 2.93 17.82
C VAL A 357 -4.83 2.88 19.28
N SER A 358 -6.14 3.01 19.58
CA SER A 358 -6.64 3.01 20.96
C SER A 358 -6.31 1.72 21.70
N SER A 359 -6.49 0.57 21.05
CA SER A 359 -6.18 -0.75 21.63
C SER A 359 -4.69 -0.90 21.90
N PHE A 360 -3.83 -0.46 20.97
CA PHE A 360 -2.40 -0.53 21.13
C PHE A 360 -1.89 0.42 22.23
N LEU A 361 -2.40 1.66 22.31
CA LEU A 361 -2.06 2.59 23.38
C LEU A 361 -2.53 2.09 24.75
N ASN A 362 -3.69 1.42 24.82
CA ASN A 362 -4.14 0.79 26.05
C ASN A 362 -3.23 -0.39 26.46
N TYR A 363 -2.85 -1.23 25.50
CA TYR A 363 -1.86 -2.29 25.73
C TYR A 363 -0.52 -1.71 26.21
N ALA A 364 -0.03 -0.66 25.56
CA ALA A 364 1.20 0.04 25.92
C ALA A 364 1.16 0.54 27.38
N ARG A 365 0.01 1.10 27.81
CA ARG A 365 -0.19 1.55 29.19
C ARG A 365 -0.18 0.39 30.20
N GLN A 366 -0.79 -0.75 29.83
CA GLN A 366 -0.87 -1.91 30.72
C GLN A 366 0.47 -2.65 30.87
N THR A 367 1.27 -2.67 29.81
CA THR A 367 2.53 -3.43 29.76
C THR A 367 3.77 -2.59 30.00
N GLY A 368 3.64 -1.26 30.02
CA GLY A 368 4.78 -0.35 30.14
C GLY A 368 5.56 -0.14 28.84
N VAL A 369 5.05 -0.62 27.70
CA VAL A 369 5.66 -0.37 26.39
C VAL A 369 5.60 1.12 26.06
N GLY A 370 6.75 1.70 25.73
CA GLY A 370 6.88 3.14 25.54
C GLY A 370 6.59 3.57 24.10
N ILE A 371 5.77 4.61 23.95
CA ILE A 371 5.38 5.22 22.69
C ILE A 371 6.06 6.58 22.53
N SER A 372 6.58 6.90 21.35
CA SER A 372 7.07 8.24 21.01
C SER A 372 5.96 9.09 20.38
N ARG A 373 5.35 8.58 19.33
CA ARG A 373 4.31 9.24 18.54
C ARG A 373 3.17 8.26 18.26
N ALA A 374 1.95 8.76 18.12
CA ALA A 374 0.84 7.96 17.59
C ALA A 374 -0.13 8.86 16.82
N VAL A 375 -0.59 8.40 15.65
CA VAL A 375 -1.60 9.05 14.83
C VAL A 375 -2.63 8.03 14.38
N SER A 376 -3.89 8.35 14.64
CA SER A 376 -5.03 7.69 14.01
C SER A 376 -5.47 8.54 12.82
N ALA A 377 -5.00 8.20 11.63
CA ALA A 377 -5.17 9.04 10.45
C ALA A 377 -6.61 9.04 9.87
N GLY A 378 -7.51 8.16 10.37
CA GLY A 378 -8.87 8.05 9.84
C GLY A 378 -8.87 7.74 8.33
N ASN A 379 -9.59 8.54 7.55
CA ASN A 379 -9.63 8.40 6.08
C ASN A 379 -8.25 8.59 5.42
N ALA A 380 -7.29 9.21 6.13
CA ALA A 380 -5.95 9.52 5.62
C ALA A 380 -5.99 10.24 4.25
N ALA A 381 -6.93 11.18 4.12
CA ALA A 381 -7.24 11.82 2.84
C ALA A 381 -6.07 12.66 2.28
N ALA A 382 -5.30 13.24 3.18
CA ALA A 382 -4.16 14.08 2.84
C ALA A 382 -2.85 13.55 3.42
N LEU A 383 -2.72 13.51 4.75
CA LEU A 383 -1.58 12.91 5.44
C LEU A 383 -1.78 11.40 5.53
N GLY A 384 -1.03 10.67 4.72
CA GLY A 384 -1.09 9.21 4.67
C GLY A 384 -0.14 8.53 5.67
N VAL A 385 -0.34 7.22 5.87
CA VAL A 385 0.54 6.39 6.71
C VAL A 385 1.98 6.41 6.16
N ALA A 386 2.15 6.44 4.83
CA ALA A 386 3.45 6.51 4.19
C ALA A 386 4.23 7.80 4.55
N ASP A 387 3.54 8.95 4.62
CA ASP A 387 4.14 10.23 5.00
C ASP A 387 4.59 10.21 6.47
N LEU A 388 3.75 9.65 7.35
CA LEU A 388 4.05 9.50 8.77
C LEU A 388 5.27 8.59 8.99
N VAL A 389 5.32 7.43 8.33
CA VAL A 389 6.43 6.48 8.46
C VAL A 389 7.73 7.10 7.94
N GLU A 390 7.69 7.80 6.82
CA GLU A 390 8.87 8.49 6.28
C GLU A 390 9.41 9.53 7.27
N TRP A 391 8.54 10.35 7.87
CA TRP A 391 8.94 11.28 8.91
C TRP A 391 9.45 10.58 10.18
N TYR A 392 8.83 9.47 10.63
CA TYR A 392 9.32 8.66 11.75
C TYR A 392 10.73 8.12 11.49
N GLY A 393 11.08 7.89 10.22
CA GLY A 393 12.44 7.53 9.81
C GLY A 393 13.48 8.56 10.26
N THR A 394 13.15 9.82 10.27
CA THR A 394 14.02 10.95 10.65
C THR A 394 13.84 11.40 12.11
N ASP A 395 12.70 11.11 12.76
CA ASP A 395 12.43 11.53 14.15
C ASP A 395 13.37 10.84 15.14
N ALA A 396 14.18 11.63 15.84
CA ALA A 396 15.16 11.15 16.84
C ALA A 396 14.51 10.41 18.03
N SER A 397 13.25 10.73 18.35
CA SER A 397 12.50 10.10 19.44
C SER A 397 11.98 8.71 19.07
N THR A 398 11.98 8.36 17.78
CA THR A 398 11.44 7.11 17.27
C THR A 398 12.55 6.14 16.90
N LYS A 399 12.47 4.89 17.37
CA LYS A 399 13.39 3.79 16.99
C LYS A 399 12.70 2.72 16.14
N VAL A 400 11.39 2.57 16.28
CA VAL A 400 10.59 1.57 15.54
C VAL A 400 9.28 2.22 15.11
N ALA A 401 8.86 2.01 13.86
CA ALA A 401 7.54 2.39 13.38
C ALA A 401 6.62 1.16 13.35
N LEU A 402 5.42 1.29 13.91
CA LEU A 402 4.34 0.31 13.83
C LEU A 402 3.20 0.91 13.00
N THR A 403 2.79 0.21 11.96
CA THR A 403 1.79 0.72 11.03
C THR A 403 0.65 -0.28 10.81
N TYR A 404 -0.56 0.25 10.67
CA TYR A 404 -1.73 -0.51 10.25
C TYR A 404 -2.40 0.18 9.06
N VAL A 405 -2.59 -0.56 7.97
CA VAL A 405 -3.08 -0.05 6.69
C VAL A 405 -4.27 -0.88 6.22
N GLU A 406 -5.42 -0.25 6.00
CA GLU A 406 -6.64 -0.87 5.46
C GLU A 406 -6.70 -0.76 3.94
N GLY A 407 -6.41 0.42 3.40
CA GLY A 407 -6.34 0.70 1.98
C GLY A 407 -5.00 1.30 1.56
N ILE A 408 -4.53 0.93 0.37
CA ILE A 408 -3.30 1.46 -0.21
C ILE A 408 -3.68 2.03 -1.58
N SER A 409 -3.61 3.35 -1.73
CA SER A 409 -3.88 4.02 -3.01
C SER A 409 -2.63 4.09 -3.89
N ASP A 410 -1.46 4.24 -3.28
CA ASP A 410 -0.15 4.28 -3.92
C ASP A 410 0.77 3.23 -3.27
N GLY A 411 0.65 1.99 -3.73
CA GLY A 411 1.45 0.89 -3.21
C GLY A 411 2.93 1.04 -3.55
N ARG A 412 3.24 1.57 -4.73
CA ARG A 412 4.61 1.79 -5.16
C ARG A 412 5.30 2.87 -4.32
N GLY A 413 4.67 4.03 -4.17
CA GLY A 413 5.19 5.10 -3.32
C GLY A 413 5.35 4.67 -1.87
N LEU A 414 4.40 3.88 -1.32
CA LEU A 414 4.53 3.29 0.01
C LEU A 414 5.79 2.40 0.11
N MET A 415 6.00 1.48 -0.84
CA MET A 415 7.16 0.58 -0.82
C MET A 415 8.48 1.34 -0.91
N GLU A 416 8.57 2.34 -1.80
CA GLU A 416 9.78 3.17 -1.95
C GLU A 416 10.12 3.93 -0.67
N ARG A 417 9.11 4.48 0.03
CA ARG A 417 9.28 5.15 1.31
C ARG A 417 9.66 4.19 2.42
N LEU A 418 9.01 3.03 2.50
CA LEU A 418 9.37 1.97 3.45
C LEU A 418 10.81 1.50 3.25
N ALA A 419 11.26 1.31 2.01
CA ALA A 419 12.63 0.91 1.71
C ALA A 419 13.67 1.92 2.23
N ARG A 420 13.38 3.23 2.08
CA ARG A 420 14.26 4.28 2.64
C ARG A 420 14.32 4.24 4.17
N VAL A 421 13.18 4.02 4.83
CA VAL A 421 13.10 3.99 6.30
C VAL A 421 13.73 2.73 6.86
N THR A 422 13.44 1.56 6.27
CA THR A 422 13.92 0.26 6.77
C THR A 422 15.44 0.08 6.64
N ALA A 423 16.10 0.88 5.83
CA ALA A 423 17.56 0.96 5.80
C ALA A 423 18.18 1.45 7.14
N HIS A 424 17.39 2.12 7.98
CA HIS A 424 17.89 2.76 9.22
C HIS A 424 17.06 2.39 10.46
N LYS A 425 15.75 2.15 10.31
CA LYS A 425 14.83 1.85 11.42
C LYS A 425 13.88 0.71 11.06
N PRO A 426 13.61 -0.23 11.96
CA PRO A 426 12.62 -1.28 11.74
C PRO A 426 11.22 -0.68 11.56
N VAL A 427 10.47 -1.24 10.62
CA VAL A 427 9.06 -0.96 10.39
C VAL A 427 8.27 -2.26 10.48
N VAL A 428 7.24 -2.28 11.31
CA VAL A 428 6.25 -3.35 11.37
C VAL A 428 4.99 -2.87 10.68
N LEU A 429 4.61 -3.52 9.59
CA LEU A 429 3.43 -3.18 8.82
C LEU A 429 2.41 -4.31 8.93
N ILE A 430 1.19 -3.95 9.33
CA ILE A 430 0.04 -4.83 9.38
C ILE A 430 -0.95 -4.36 8.31
N LYS A 431 -1.33 -5.26 7.39
CA LYS A 431 -2.36 -5.04 6.38
C LYS A 431 -3.66 -5.67 6.88
N GLY A 432 -4.69 -4.85 7.08
CA GLY A 432 -6.05 -5.26 7.40
C GLY A 432 -6.84 -5.69 6.17
#